data_a13b160c6d032761ba5e71b07dd4f3f6
#
_entry.id   a13b160c6d032761ba5e71b07dd4f3f6
#
_cell.length_a   1.000
_cell.length_b   1.000
_cell.length_c   1.000
_cell.angle_alpha   90.00
_cell.angle_beta   90.00
_cell.angle_gamma   90.00
#
_symmetry.space_group_name_H-M   'P 1'
#
loop_
_entity.id
_entity.type
_entity.pdbx_description
1 polymer ?
#
loop_
_entity_poly.entity_id
_entity_poly.type
_entity_poly.pdbx_seq_one_letter_code
_entity_poly.pdbx_strand_id
1 'polypeptide(L)'
;MRLCLKCNTATLILQISTGPETRQISGPATSTQIRNFTLCQHLQGIHTHISSMVADLPSIATDVLSPYLAAIYDAACEPVTPLFKAMRDKLESCILQIHDQNFGADDADMDNNASSYMEELQRSILHFRKEFLSRLLPSAANANTAGTESICTRLTRQMASRVLIFYIRHASLVRPLSEWGKLRMAKDMAELELAVGQNLFPVEQLGAPYRALRAFRPLVFLETSQMGSSPLINDLPPSIVLHHLYTRGPDELESPMQKNRLSPKQYSLWLDNQREDQIWKGIKATLDDYAVKIRSRGDKEFSPVYPLMLQIGSSLTQENL
;
A
#
# COMPACT_ATOMS: atom_id res chain seq x y z
N MET A 1 -8.33 -37.99 19.06
CA MET A 1 -9.18 -36.79 19.12
C MET A 1 -8.51 -35.57 18.42
N ARG A 2 -7.17 -35.32 18.54
CA ARG A 2 -6.47 -34.19 17.91
C ARG A 2 -6.43 -34.22 16.36
N LEU A 3 -6.34 -35.38 15.74
CA LEU A 3 -6.31 -35.51 14.26
C LEU A 3 -7.67 -35.25 13.59
N CYS A 4 -8.77 -35.59 14.26
CA CYS A 4 -10.13 -35.43 13.72
C CYS A 4 -10.58 -33.96 13.68
N LEU A 5 -10.21 -33.16 14.68
CA LEU A 5 -10.51 -31.72 14.71
C LEU A 5 -9.70 -30.94 13.64
N LYS A 6 -8.41 -31.25 13.46
CA LYS A 6 -7.61 -30.63 12.40
C LYS A 6 -8.12 -30.99 11.00
N CYS A 7 -8.50 -32.22 10.77
CA CYS A 7 -9.00 -32.68 9.47
C CYS A 7 -10.35 -32.04 9.13
N ASN A 8 -11.29 -32.00 10.07
CA ASN A 8 -12.61 -31.42 9.84
C ASN A 8 -12.57 -29.90 9.70
N THR A 9 -11.76 -29.22 10.51
CA THR A 9 -11.65 -27.74 10.43
C THR A 9 -10.94 -27.32 9.15
N ALA A 10 -9.86 -27.99 8.76
CA ALA A 10 -9.13 -27.70 7.52
C ALA A 10 -9.99 -28.01 6.28
N THR A 11 -10.75 -29.10 6.28
CA THR A 11 -11.64 -29.44 5.17
C THR A 11 -12.81 -28.44 5.06
N LEU A 12 -13.38 -28.01 6.19
CA LEU A 12 -14.44 -27.02 6.21
C LEU A 12 -13.95 -25.65 5.73
N ILE A 13 -12.76 -25.23 6.16
CA ILE A 13 -12.12 -23.98 5.73
C ILE A 13 -11.82 -24.03 4.22
N LEU A 14 -11.27 -25.14 3.70
CA LEU A 14 -10.99 -25.29 2.27
C LEU A 14 -12.26 -25.24 1.42
N GLN A 15 -13.34 -25.90 1.85
CA GLN A 15 -14.61 -25.86 1.13
C GLN A 15 -15.28 -24.49 1.12
N ILE A 16 -15.13 -23.73 2.20
CA ILE A 16 -15.71 -22.39 2.31
C ILE A 16 -14.83 -21.33 1.59
N SER A 17 -13.49 -21.50 1.68
CA SER A 17 -12.52 -20.50 1.17
C SER A 17 -12.28 -20.53 -0.35
N THR A 18 -12.64 -21.58 -1.06
CA THR A 18 -12.29 -21.78 -2.48
C THR A 18 -13.35 -21.37 -3.49
N GLY A 19 -14.59 -21.09 -3.07
CA GLY A 19 -15.69 -20.70 -3.96
C GLY A 19 -15.49 -19.29 -4.54
N PRO A 20 -15.92 -19.04 -5.81
CA PRO A 20 -15.84 -17.72 -6.44
C PRO A 20 -16.61 -16.65 -5.66
N GLU A 21 -17.66 -17.02 -4.96
CA GLU A 21 -18.49 -16.15 -4.11
C GLU A 21 -17.70 -15.48 -2.98
N THR A 22 -16.61 -16.10 -2.50
CA THR A 22 -15.77 -15.53 -1.43
C THR A 22 -15.05 -14.26 -1.85
N ARG A 23 -14.87 -14.04 -3.14
CA ARG A 23 -14.17 -12.89 -3.76
C ARG A 23 -15.12 -11.87 -4.38
N GLN A 24 -16.42 -12.10 -4.30
CA GLN A 24 -17.41 -11.20 -4.90
C GLN A 24 -17.48 -9.89 -4.12
N ILE A 25 -17.25 -8.76 -4.82
CA ILE A 25 -17.22 -7.41 -4.24
C ILE A 25 -18.20 -6.45 -4.92
N SER A 26 -18.93 -6.89 -5.96
CA SER A 26 -19.81 -6.05 -6.78
C SER A 26 -21.24 -5.92 -6.25
N GLY A 27 -21.52 -6.40 -5.05
CA GLY A 27 -22.85 -6.37 -4.47
C GLY A 27 -22.80 -6.51 -2.95
N PRO A 28 -23.92 -6.80 -2.31
CA PRO A 28 -23.96 -7.06 -0.87
C PRO A 28 -23.18 -8.34 -0.52
N ALA A 29 -22.76 -8.44 0.74
CA ALA A 29 -22.07 -9.62 1.25
C ALA A 29 -22.89 -10.90 1.01
N THR A 30 -22.27 -11.90 0.40
CA THR A 30 -22.90 -13.19 0.12
C THR A 30 -23.09 -14.00 1.40
N SER A 31 -24.00 -15.00 1.36
CA SER A 31 -24.21 -15.92 2.50
C SER A 31 -22.93 -16.68 2.86
N THR A 32 -22.10 -17.01 1.86
CA THR A 32 -20.80 -17.67 2.04
C THR A 32 -19.81 -16.73 2.75
N GLN A 33 -19.75 -15.47 2.37
CA GLN A 33 -18.91 -14.48 3.05
C GLN A 33 -19.34 -14.24 4.49
N ILE A 34 -20.65 -14.15 4.76
CA ILE A 34 -21.18 -14.00 6.12
C ILE A 34 -20.80 -15.19 7.00
N ARG A 35 -20.91 -16.43 6.47
CA ARG A 35 -20.44 -17.63 7.18
C ARG A 35 -18.93 -17.58 7.47
N ASN A 36 -18.14 -17.15 6.49
CA ASN A 36 -16.69 -17.01 6.65
C ASN A 36 -16.33 -16.00 7.74
N PHE A 37 -17.08 -14.92 7.88
CA PHE A 37 -16.90 -13.95 8.98
C PHE A 37 -17.20 -14.57 10.33
N THR A 38 -18.32 -15.25 10.43
CA THR A 38 -18.70 -15.93 11.66
C THR A 38 -17.64 -16.96 12.06
N LEU A 39 -17.11 -17.72 11.10
CA LEU A 39 -16.03 -18.67 11.33
C LEU A 39 -14.75 -17.98 11.79
N CYS A 40 -14.33 -16.89 11.13
CA CYS A 40 -13.18 -16.10 11.53
C CYS A 40 -13.32 -15.59 12.97
N GLN A 41 -14.48 -15.05 13.34
CA GLN A 41 -14.73 -14.54 14.69
C GLN A 41 -14.70 -15.65 15.74
N HIS A 42 -15.28 -16.81 15.46
CA HIS A 42 -15.24 -17.95 16.37
C HIS A 42 -13.83 -18.49 16.57
N LEU A 43 -13.07 -18.66 15.50
CA LEU A 43 -11.67 -19.12 15.57
C LEU A 43 -10.78 -18.11 16.28
N GLN A 44 -10.99 -16.81 16.05
CA GLN A 44 -10.29 -15.77 16.79
C GLN A 44 -10.64 -15.80 18.28
N GLY A 45 -11.90 -16.00 18.64
CA GLY A 45 -12.33 -16.15 20.04
C GLY A 45 -11.63 -17.35 20.72
N ILE A 46 -11.56 -18.49 20.04
CA ILE A 46 -10.83 -19.67 20.50
C ILE A 46 -9.33 -19.35 20.68
N HIS A 47 -8.72 -18.71 19.68
CA HIS A 47 -7.32 -18.30 19.76
C HIS A 47 -7.06 -17.39 20.96
N THR A 48 -7.87 -16.34 21.14
CA THR A 48 -7.73 -15.40 22.25
C THR A 48 -7.87 -16.09 23.61
N HIS A 49 -8.86 -16.98 23.75
CA HIS A 49 -9.08 -17.74 24.98
C HIS A 49 -7.90 -18.66 25.31
N ILE A 50 -7.41 -19.43 24.33
CA ILE A 50 -6.26 -20.31 24.52
C ILE A 50 -5.00 -19.49 24.80
N SER A 51 -4.81 -18.36 24.11
CA SER A 51 -3.66 -17.48 24.33
C SER A 51 -3.63 -16.92 25.78
N SER A 52 -4.78 -16.55 26.32
CA SER A 52 -4.87 -16.11 27.71
C SER A 52 -4.51 -17.22 28.71
N MET A 53 -4.94 -18.45 28.44
CA MET A 53 -4.57 -19.60 29.30
C MET A 53 -3.07 -19.95 29.19
N VAL A 54 -2.48 -19.81 28.01
CA VAL A 54 -1.05 -20.10 27.78
C VAL A 54 -0.15 -19.04 28.40
N ALA A 55 -0.63 -17.79 28.49
CA ALA A 55 0.13 -16.70 29.10
C ALA A 55 0.47 -16.94 30.58
N ASP A 56 -0.36 -17.72 31.27
CA ASP A 56 -0.16 -18.07 32.69
C ASP A 56 0.76 -19.29 32.88
N LEU A 57 1.27 -19.90 31.80
CA LEU A 57 2.14 -21.08 31.84
C LEU A 57 3.63 -20.70 31.89
N PRO A 58 4.51 -21.60 32.41
CA PRO A 58 5.96 -21.41 32.32
C PRO A 58 6.43 -21.25 30.86
N SER A 59 7.48 -20.46 30.63
CA SER A 59 8.04 -20.14 29.31
C SER A 59 8.26 -21.33 28.39
N ILE A 60 8.78 -22.44 28.94
CA ILE A 60 9.00 -23.70 28.18
C ILE A 60 7.69 -24.24 27.59
N ALA A 61 6.60 -24.18 28.34
CA ALA A 61 5.28 -24.63 27.86
C ALA A 61 4.73 -23.63 26.82
N THR A 62 4.93 -22.34 27.01
CA THR A 62 4.56 -21.28 26.06
C THR A 62 5.26 -21.47 24.72
N ASP A 63 6.57 -21.75 24.74
CA ASP A 63 7.37 -21.98 23.52
C ASP A 63 6.88 -23.21 22.73
N VAL A 64 6.53 -24.30 23.43
CA VAL A 64 5.97 -25.52 22.79
C VAL A 64 4.58 -25.26 22.19
N LEU A 65 3.77 -24.40 22.79
CA LEU A 65 2.39 -24.12 22.34
C LEU A 65 2.29 -23.02 21.30
N SER A 66 3.29 -22.14 21.21
CA SER A 66 3.32 -21.01 20.28
C SER A 66 3.05 -21.39 18.81
N PRO A 67 3.66 -22.44 18.22
CA PRO A 67 3.37 -22.84 16.83
C PRO A 67 1.91 -23.26 16.62
N TYR A 68 1.28 -23.84 17.62
CA TYR A 68 -0.13 -24.25 17.55
C TYR A 68 -1.07 -23.04 17.64
N LEU A 69 -0.73 -22.05 18.45
CA LEU A 69 -1.46 -20.78 18.51
C LEU A 69 -1.36 -20.05 17.16
N ALA A 70 -0.17 -19.96 16.59
CA ALA A 70 0.02 -19.40 15.26
C ALA A 70 -0.83 -20.13 14.20
N ALA A 71 -0.88 -21.45 14.22
CA ALA A 71 -1.70 -22.22 13.29
C ALA A 71 -3.21 -21.98 13.45
N ILE A 72 -3.71 -21.77 14.68
CA ILE A 72 -5.12 -21.40 14.93
C ILE A 72 -5.38 -19.99 14.39
N TYR A 73 -4.47 -19.07 14.59
CA TYR A 73 -4.58 -17.70 14.10
C TYR A 73 -4.60 -17.65 12.56
N ASP A 74 -3.71 -18.37 11.90
CA ASP A 74 -3.67 -18.47 10.45
C ASP A 74 -4.97 -19.08 9.89
N ALA A 75 -5.46 -20.15 10.54
CA ALA A 75 -6.74 -20.74 10.19
C ALA A 75 -7.92 -19.78 10.37
N ALA A 76 -7.85 -18.85 11.33
CA ALA A 76 -8.87 -17.82 11.53
C ALA A 76 -8.81 -16.72 10.46
N CYS A 77 -7.63 -16.42 9.89
CA CYS A 77 -7.45 -15.44 8.81
C CYS A 77 -7.92 -15.97 7.45
N GLU A 78 -7.76 -17.27 7.20
CA GLU A 78 -7.98 -17.90 5.89
C GLU A 78 -9.38 -17.64 5.29
N PRO A 79 -10.50 -17.76 6.04
CA PRO A 79 -11.84 -17.57 5.50
C PRO A 79 -12.11 -16.16 4.95
N VAL A 80 -11.49 -15.12 5.52
CA VAL A 80 -11.72 -13.70 5.15
C VAL A 80 -10.69 -13.16 4.18
N THR A 81 -9.53 -13.79 4.06
CA THR A 81 -8.42 -13.38 3.20
C THR A 81 -8.82 -13.20 1.73
N PRO A 82 -9.62 -14.09 1.09
CA PRO A 82 -10.01 -13.92 -0.32
C PRO A 82 -10.81 -12.63 -0.57
N LEU A 83 -11.69 -12.24 0.36
CA LEU A 83 -12.46 -11.00 0.25
C LEU A 83 -11.56 -9.77 0.41
N PHE A 84 -10.74 -9.73 1.46
CA PHE A 84 -9.81 -8.61 1.67
C PHE A 84 -8.83 -8.45 0.50
N LYS A 85 -8.37 -9.57 -0.07
CA LYS A 85 -7.55 -9.54 -1.28
C LYS A 85 -8.32 -8.93 -2.47
N ALA A 86 -9.55 -9.35 -2.71
CA ALA A 86 -10.36 -8.81 -3.81
C ALA A 86 -10.64 -7.31 -3.64
N MET A 87 -10.97 -6.85 -2.42
CA MET A 87 -11.14 -5.43 -2.12
C MET A 87 -9.85 -4.64 -2.39
N ARG A 88 -8.71 -5.12 -1.90
CA ARG A 88 -7.41 -4.49 -2.15
C ARG A 88 -7.09 -4.42 -3.65
N ASP A 89 -7.22 -5.53 -4.36
CA ASP A 89 -6.93 -5.61 -5.80
C ASP A 89 -7.81 -4.61 -6.59
N LYS A 90 -9.08 -4.40 -6.19
CA LYS A 90 -9.94 -3.36 -6.78
C LYS A 90 -9.44 -1.96 -6.49
N LEU A 91 -9.06 -1.64 -5.25
CA LEU A 91 -8.55 -0.31 -4.88
C LEU A 91 -7.23 0.00 -5.60
N GLU A 92 -6.32 -0.98 -5.67
CA GLU A 92 -5.07 -0.85 -6.44
C GLU A 92 -5.36 -0.63 -7.94
N SER A 93 -6.35 -1.34 -8.50
CA SER A 93 -6.78 -1.14 -9.90
C SER A 93 -7.34 0.27 -10.15
N CYS A 94 -8.07 0.87 -9.20
CA CYS A 94 -8.50 2.26 -9.32
C CYS A 94 -7.29 3.21 -9.31
N ILE A 95 -6.35 3.02 -8.40
CA ILE A 95 -5.16 3.86 -8.30
C ILE A 95 -4.29 3.79 -9.57
N LEU A 96 -4.18 2.61 -10.20
CA LEU A 96 -3.41 2.46 -11.43
C LEU A 96 -3.90 3.35 -12.57
N GLN A 97 -5.17 3.76 -12.57
CA GLN A 97 -5.73 4.68 -13.57
C GLN A 97 -5.16 6.11 -13.46
N ILE A 98 -4.36 6.42 -12.45
CA ILE A 98 -3.60 7.68 -12.36
C ILE A 98 -2.71 7.86 -13.59
N HIS A 99 -2.20 6.76 -14.16
CA HIS A 99 -1.34 6.78 -15.35
C HIS A 99 -2.10 7.04 -16.66
N ASP A 100 -3.42 6.94 -16.64
CA ASP A 100 -4.30 7.25 -17.78
C ASP A 100 -4.74 8.73 -17.75
N GLN A 101 -4.35 9.48 -16.71
CA GLN A 101 -4.68 10.89 -16.56
C GLN A 101 -3.59 11.79 -17.14
N ASN A 102 -4.00 12.92 -17.70
CA ASN A 102 -3.05 13.94 -18.17
C ASN A 102 -2.71 14.94 -17.04
N PHE A 103 -1.63 14.71 -16.35
CA PHE A 103 -1.09 15.65 -15.35
C PHE A 103 -0.09 16.67 -15.94
N GLY A 104 0.21 16.56 -17.23
CA GLY A 104 1.09 17.49 -17.94
C GLY A 104 0.36 18.65 -18.61
N ALA A 105 -0.97 18.65 -18.62
CA ALA A 105 -1.75 19.74 -19.21
C ALA A 105 -1.61 21.03 -18.40
N ASP A 106 -1.50 22.16 -19.11
CA ASP A 106 -1.42 23.52 -18.53
C ASP A 106 -2.79 24.23 -18.55
N ASP A 107 -3.88 23.49 -18.72
CA ASP A 107 -5.21 24.04 -18.96
C ASP A 107 -5.87 24.52 -17.67
N ALA A 108 -6.11 25.85 -17.62
CA ALA A 108 -6.84 26.51 -16.52
C ALA A 108 -8.34 26.17 -16.51
N ASP A 109 -8.88 25.59 -17.58
CA ASP A 109 -10.28 25.15 -17.72
C ASP A 109 -10.53 23.76 -17.12
N MET A 110 -9.54 23.15 -16.46
CA MET A 110 -9.71 21.88 -15.78
C MET A 110 -10.72 22.06 -14.63
N ASP A 111 -11.80 21.31 -14.76
CA ASP A 111 -12.85 21.19 -13.75
C ASP A 111 -12.26 21.03 -12.35
N ASN A 112 -12.75 21.83 -11.41
CA ASN A 112 -12.26 21.84 -10.02
C ASN A 112 -12.66 20.58 -9.23
N ASN A 113 -13.02 19.51 -9.91
CA ASN A 113 -13.41 18.22 -9.34
C ASN A 113 -12.20 17.31 -9.10
N ALA A 114 -12.37 16.29 -8.26
CA ALA A 114 -11.40 15.22 -8.09
C ALA A 114 -11.22 14.47 -9.42
N SER A 115 -10.06 13.85 -9.61
CA SER A 115 -9.82 13.02 -10.79
C SER A 115 -10.81 11.84 -10.85
N SER A 116 -11.24 11.46 -12.05
CA SER A 116 -12.25 10.40 -12.25
C SER A 116 -11.87 9.07 -11.57
N TYR A 117 -10.58 8.71 -11.57
CA TYR A 117 -10.09 7.53 -10.87
C TYR A 117 -10.21 7.66 -9.34
N MET A 118 -10.07 8.88 -8.81
CA MET A 118 -10.22 9.14 -7.38
C MET A 118 -11.68 9.04 -6.94
N GLU A 119 -12.62 9.52 -7.76
CA GLU A 119 -14.05 9.32 -7.51
C GLU A 119 -14.44 7.84 -7.51
N GLU A 120 -13.88 7.03 -8.44
CA GLU A 120 -14.12 5.59 -8.47
C GLU A 120 -13.50 4.89 -7.24
N LEU A 121 -12.32 5.33 -6.81
CA LEU A 121 -11.68 4.84 -5.60
C LEU A 121 -12.53 5.14 -4.36
N GLN A 122 -13.02 6.38 -4.21
CA GLN A 122 -13.89 6.79 -3.11
C GLN A 122 -15.20 5.99 -3.10
N ARG A 123 -15.85 5.83 -4.25
CA ARG A 123 -17.07 5.00 -4.39
C ARG A 123 -16.82 3.56 -3.98
N SER A 124 -15.67 2.98 -4.38
CA SER A 124 -15.29 1.62 -4.02
C SER A 124 -15.05 1.49 -2.51
N ILE A 125 -14.35 2.43 -1.90
CA ILE A 125 -14.10 2.48 -0.44
C ILE A 125 -15.43 2.57 0.33
N LEU A 126 -16.31 3.48 -0.07
CA LEU A 126 -17.62 3.66 0.56
C LEU A 126 -18.48 2.40 0.43
N HIS A 127 -18.48 1.77 -0.76
CA HIS A 127 -19.18 0.51 -0.98
C HIS A 127 -18.65 -0.58 -0.06
N PHE A 128 -17.33 -0.74 0.07
CA PHE A 128 -16.74 -1.74 0.96
C PHE A 128 -17.08 -1.46 2.43
N ARG A 129 -17.07 -0.19 2.83
CA ARG A 129 -17.50 0.20 4.18
C ARG A 129 -18.93 -0.24 4.46
N LYS A 130 -19.84 0.06 3.53
CA LYS A 130 -21.27 -0.18 3.69
C LYS A 130 -21.62 -1.67 3.67
N GLU A 131 -21.13 -2.39 2.67
CA GLU A 131 -21.57 -3.76 2.42
C GLU A 131 -20.79 -4.82 3.20
N PHE A 132 -19.52 -4.56 3.53
CA PHE A 132 -18.65 -5.55 4.16
C PHE A 132 -18.14 -5.10 5.53
N LEU A 133 -17.39 -3.99 5.61
CA LEU A 133 -16.66 -3.62 6.81
C LEU A 133 -17.56 -3.24 7.99
N SER A 134 -18.72 -2.65 7.74
CA SER A 134 -19.72 -2.35 8.78
C SER A 134 -20.21 -3.60 9.53
N ARG A 135 -20.13 -4.76 8.87
CA ARG A 135 -20.53 -6.06 9.45
C ARG A 135 -19.36 -6.80 10.09
N LEU A 136 -18.14 -6.50 9.64
CA LEU A 136 -16.91 -7.19 10.02
C LEU A 136 -16.23 -6.58 11.24
N LEU A 137 -16.31 -5.25 11.35
CA LEU A 137 -15.63 -4.52 12.41
C LEU A 137 -16.52 -4.55 13.67
N PRO A 138 -15.90 -4.76 14.85
CA PRO A 138 -16.64 -4.68 16.10
C PRO A 138 -17.27 -3.29 16.24
N SER A 139 -18.48 -3.25 16.79
CA SER A 139 -19.08 -1.97 17.18
C SER A 139 -18.18 -1.25 18.18
N ALA A 140 -18.11 0.07 18.09
CA ALA A 140 -17.31 0.90 19.00
C ALA A 140 -17.59 0.60 20.50
N ALA A 141 -18.81 0.13 20.83
CA ALA A 141 -19.18 -0.28 22.18
C ALA A 141 -18.44 -1.54 22.66
N ASN A 142 -17.98 -2.42 21.75
CA ASN A 142 -17.30 -3.68 22.07
C ASN A 142 -15.77 -3.60 21.90
N ALA A 143 -15.23 -2.48 21.45
CA ALA A 143 -13.80 -2.31 21.19
C ALA A 143 -12.93 -2.30 22.47
N ASN A 144 -13.54 -2.09 23.64
CA ASN A 144 -12.81 -1.93 24.90
C ASN A 144 -12.70 -3.22 25.75
N THR A 145 -13.21 -4.36 25.29
CA THR A 145 -13.32 -5.55 26.14
C THR A 145 -12.23 -6.61 25.98
N ALA A 146 -11.34 -6.48 24.99
CA ALA A 146 -10.19 -7.38 24.89
C ALA A 146 -9.04 -6.62 24.26
N GLY A 147 -7.91 -6.49 24.96
CA GLY A 147 -6.69 -5.78 24.52
C GLY A 147 -6.02 -6.32 23.24
N THR A 148 -6.70 -7.12 22.45
CA THR A 148 -6.24 -7.68 21.17
C THR A 148 -7.07 -7.17 20.01
N GLU A 149 -6.41 -6.56 19.05
CA GLU A 149 -7.01 -6.10 17.78
C GLU A 149 -7.66 -7.28 17.03
N SER A 150 -8.89 -7.10 16.51
CA SER A 150 -9.54 -8.16 15.72
C SER A 150 -8.81 -8.41 14.39
N ILE A 151 -8.89 -9.65 13.88
CA ILE A 151 -8.30 -10.02 12.58
C ILE A 151 -8.81 -9.09 11.48
N CYS A 152 -10.12 -8.83 11.43
CA CYS A 152 -10.71 -7.96 10.41
C CYS A 152 -10.27 -6.50 10.58
N THR A 153 -10.12 -6.00 11.81
CA THR A 153 -9.57 -4.65 12.07
C THR A 153 -8.13 -4.55 11.57
N ARG A 154 -7.30 -5.54 11.88
CA ARG A 154 -5.92 -5.61 11.40
C ARG A 154 -5.82 -5.65 9.88
N LEU A 155 -6.63 -6.49 9.22
CA LEU A 155 -6.65 -6.58 7.76
C LEU A 155 -7.13 -5.27 7.12
N THR A 156 -8.12 -4.59 7.72
CA THR A 156 -8.59 -3.27 7.28
C THR A 156 -7.48 -2.22 7.42
N ARG A 157 -6.76 -2.20 8.54
CA ARG A 157 -5.62 -1.31 8.77
C ARG A 157 -4.50 -1.56 7.76
N GLN A 158 -4.17 -2.83 7.49
CA GLN A 158 -3.18 -3.20 6.47
C GLN A 158 -3.61 -2.76 5.07
N MET A 159 -4.88 -2.93 4.73
CA MET A 159 -5.44 -2.46 3.45
C MET A 159 -5.38 -0.93 3.34
N ALA A 160 -5.75 -0.19 4.39
CA ALA A 160 -5.65 1.26 4.42
C ALA A 160 -4.19 1.74 4.26
N SER A 161 -3.27 1.15 5.01
CA SER A 161 -1.82 1.43 4.89
C SER A 161 -1.31 1.16 3.46
N ARG A 162 -1.72 0.03 2.89
CA ARG A 162 -1.33 -0.35 1.52
C ARG A 162 -1.86 0.65 0.49
N VAL A 163 -3.11 1.09 0.61
CA VAL A 163 -3.72 2.07 -0.30
C VAL A 163 -2.93 3.38 -0.31
N LEU A 164 -2.52 3.89 0.85
CA LEU A 164 -1.73 5.13 0.93
C LEU A 164 -0.36 4.97 0.28
N ILE A 165 0.39 3.92 0.63
CA ILE A 165 1.74 3.69 0.06
C ILE A 165 1.66 3.40 -1.44
N PHE A 166 0.69 2.61 -1.88
CA PHE A 166 0.49 2.31 -3.29
C PHE A 166 0.19 3.57 -4.09
N TYR A 167 -0.67 4.46 -3.54
CA TYR A 167 -0.98 5.72 -4.17
C TYR A 167 0.27 6.60 -4.37
N ILE A 168 1.02 6.90 -3.30
CA ILE A 168 2.19 7.78 -3.42
C ILE A 168 3.28 7.18 -4.30
N ARG A 169 3.42 5.85 -4.33
CA ARG A 169 4.32 5.16 -5.26
C ARG A 169 3.94 5.44 -6.70
N HIS A 170 2.66 5.32 -7.06
CA HIS A 170 2.20 5.56 -8.42
C HIS A 170 2.19 7.07 -8.76
N ALA A 171 1.84 7.92 -7.81
CA ALA A 171 1.92 9.36 -7.97
C ALA A 171 3.37 9.84 -8.24
N SER A 172 4.37 9.20 -7.61
CA SER A 172 5.78 9.51 -7.86
C SER A 172 6.29 9.11 -9.25
N LEU A 173 5.57 8.24 -9.97
CA LEU A 173 5.90 7.79 -11.32
C LEU A 173 5.26 8.63 -12.43
N VAL A 174 4.33 9.53 -12.09
CA VAL A 174 3.58 10.32 -13.07
C VAL A 174 4.49 11.30 -13.79
N ARG A 175 4.51 11.23 -15.13
CA ARG A 175 5.31 12.08 -16.00
C ARG A 175 4.61 12.25 -17.35
N PRO A 176 4.50 13.48 -17.92
CA PRO A 176 4.91 14.77 -17.35
C PRO A 176 4.01 15.26 -16.21
N LEU A 177 4.50 16.22 -15.43
CA LEU A 177 3.78 16.82 -14.29
C LEU A 177 3.93 18.35 -14.35
N SER A 178 2.85 19.04 -14.76
CA SER A 178 2.77 20.50 -14.79
C SER A 178 2.44 21.09 -13.41
N GLU A 179 2.49 22.42 -13.28
CA GLU A 179 2.06 23.08 -12.03
C GLU A 179 0.57 22.80 -11.71
N TRP A 180 -0.30 22.78 -12.70
CA TRP A 180 -1.69 22.38 -12.56
C TRP A 180 -1.83 20.90 -12.19
N GLY A 181 -1.00 20.05 -12.81
CA GLY A 181 -0.92 18.64 -12.46
C GLY A 181 -0.54 18.41 -10.99
N LYS A 182 0.39 19.21 -10.46
CA LYS A 182 0.75 19.17 -9.02
C LYS A 182 -0.43 19.54 -8.12
N LEU A 183 -1.16 20.62 -8.45
CA LEU A 183 -2.35 21.04 -7.68
C LEU A 183 -3.44 19.95 -7.70
N ARG A 184 -3.70 19.36 -8.87
CA ARG A 184 -4.64 18.26 -9.02
C ARG A 184 -4.23 17.04 -8.20
N MET A 185 -2.96 16.66 -8.25
CA MET A 185 -2.41 15.55 -7.46
C MET A 185 -2.52 15.83 -5.95
N ALA A 186 -2.26 17.06 -5.52
CA ALA A 186 -2.41 17.44 -4.11
C ALA A 186 -3.86 17.36 -3.63
N LYS A 187 -4.81 17.72 -4.49
CA LYS A 187 -6.25 17.57 -4.24
C LYS A 187 -6.63 16.08 -4.13
N ASP A 188 -6.20 15.26 -5.09
CA ASP A 188 -6.43 13.82 -5.05
C ASP A 188 -5.87 13.19 -3.77
N MET A 189 -4.71 13.64 -3.28
CA MET A 189 -4.16 13.19 -1.99
C MET A 189 -5.04 13.59 -0.80
N ALA A 190 -5.65 14.78 -0.81
CA ALA A 190 -6.57 15.21 0.24
C ALA A 190 -7.86 14.38 0.25
N GLU A 191 -8.41 14.11 -0.93
CA GLU A 191 -9.60 13.27 -1.10
C GLU A 191 -9.33 11.81 -0.67
N LEU A 192 -8.15 11.28 -1.00
CA LEU A 192 -7.71 9.95 -0.56
C LEU A 192 -7.61 9.88 0.97
N GLU A 193 -6.98 10.87 1.60
CA GLU A 193 -6.84 10.98 3.06
C GLU A 193 -8.21 10.95 3.74
N LEU A 194 -9.15 11.74 3.22
CA LEU A 194 -10.52 11.81 3.71
C LEU A 194 -11.25 10.46 3.56
N ALA A 195 -11.20 9.88 2.35
CA ALA A 195 -11.89 8.63 2.06
C ALA A 195 -11.39 7.47 2.93
N VAL A 196 -10.06 7.33 3.07
CA VAL A 196 -9.44 6.30 3.91
C VAL A 196 -9.76 6.53 5.38
N GLY A 197 -9.60 7.78 5.87
CA GLY A 197 -9.81 8.13 7.28
C GLY A 197 -11.24 7.88 7.75
N GLN A 198 -12.22 8.23 6.93
CA GLN A 198 -13.63 8.08 7.27
C GLN A 198 -14.19 6.67 7.09
N ASN A 199 -13.67 5.92 6.10
CA ASN A 199 -14.34 4.69 5.67
C ASN A 199 -13.53 3.41 5.83
N LEU A 200 -12.20 3.48 5.95
CA LEU A 200 -11.37 2.30 6.19
C LEU A 200 -10.81 2.28 7.61
N PHE A 201 -9.91 3.19 7.91
CA PHE A 201 -9.20 3.21 9.18
C PHE A 201 -8.72 4.64 9.53
N PRO A 202 -8.78 5.07 10.81
CA PRO A 202 -8.27 6.38 11.22
C PRO A 202 -6.83 6.60 10.78
N VAL A 203 -6.57 7.58 9.92
CA VAL A 203 -5.28 7.74 9.25
C VAL A 203 -4.14 8.04 10.23
N GLU A 204 -4.43 8.73 11.33
CA GLU A 204 -3.45 9.05 12.38
C GLU A 204 -2.84 7.81 13.03
N GLN A 205 -3.58 6.69 13.02
CA GLN A 205 -3.15 5.42 13.59
C GLN A 205 -2.39 4.53 12.58
N LEU A 206 -2.25 4.97 11.33
CA LEU A 206 -1.54 4.21 10.29
C LEU A 206 0.00 4.39 10.37
N GLY A 207 0.48 5.35 11.15
CA GLY A 207 1.92 5.54 11.38
C GLY A 207 2.68 5.97 10.12
N ALA A 208 3.73 5.22 9.74
CA ALA A 208 4.62 5.56 8.62
C ALA A 208 3.88 5.77 7.28
N PRO A 209 2.90 4.96 6.85
CA PRO A 209 2.14 5.20 5.62
C PRO A 209 1.45 6.56 5.57
N TYR A 210 0.90 7.01 6.68
CA TYR A 210 0.25 8.32 6.73
C TYR A 210 1.26 9.47 6.76
N ARG A 211 2.37 9.32 7.52
CA ARG A 211 3.46 10.31 7.48
C ARG A 211 4.00 10.46 6.06
N ALA A 212 4.17 9.36 5.34
CA ALA A 212 4.63 9.38 3.95
C ALA A 212 3.67 10.15 3.03
N LEU A 213 2.34 9.95 3.13
CA LEU A 213 1.37 10.72 2.35
C LEU A 213 1.46 12.22 2.67
N ARG A 214 1.55 12.57 3.95
CA ARG A 214 1.67 13.97 4.40
C ARG A 214 2.98 14.62 3.96
N ALA A 215 4.07 13.87 3.91
CA ALA A 215 5.36 14.37 3.45
C ALA A 215 5.41 14.50 1.92
N PHE A 216 4.80 13.58 1.18
CA PHE A 216 4.81 13.60 -0.28
C PHE A 216 4.02 14.79 -0.86
N ARG A 217 2.90 15.19 -0.23
CA ARG A 217 2.06 16.30 -0.71
C ARG A 217 2.84 17.63 -0.86
N PRO A 218 3.55 18.16 0.14
CA PRO A 218 4.37 19.36 -0.02
C PRO A 218 5.64 19.09 -0.85
N LEU A 219 6.19 17.87 -0.85
CA LEU A 219 7.37 17.52 -1.64
C LEU A 219 7.18 17.76 -3.14
N VAL A 220 5.97 17.50 -3.66
CA VAL A 220 5.63 17.69 -5.08
C VAL A 220 5.85 19.15 -5.53
N PHE A 221 5.66 20.13 -4.63
CA PHE A 221 5.84 21.56 -4.90
C PHE A 221 7.25 22.08 -4.60
N LEU A 222 8.06 21.30 -3.90
CA LEU A 222 9.39 21.74 -3.49
C LEU A 222 10.32 21.87 -4.69
N GLU A 223 11.14 22.92 -4.73
CA GLU A 223 12.18 23.06 -5.75
C GLU A 223 13.23 21.95 -5.65
N THR A 224 13.75 21.48 -6.79
CA THR A 224 14.72 20.37 -6.84
C THR A 224 15.94 20.64 -5.97
N SER A 225 16.42 21.89 -5.95
CA SER A 225 17.57 22.32 -5.14
C SER A 225 17.34 22.21 -3.62
N GLN A 226 16.08 22.26 -3.18
CA GLN A 226 15.69 22.21 -1.78
C GLN A 226 15.39 20.77 -1.30
N MET A 227 15.15 19.84 -2.22
CA MET A 227 14.70 18.49 -1.86
C MET A 227 15.74 17.73 -1.04
N GLY A 228 17.04 17.84 -1.41
CA GLY A 228 18.10 17.08 -0.74
C GLY A 228 18.33 17.45 0.74
N SER A 229 17.94 18.66 1.15
CA SER A 229 18.05 19.15 2.53
C SER A 229 16.71 19.19 3.26
N SER A 230 15.63 18.82 2.61
CA SER A 230 14.29 18.87 3.22
C SER A 230 14.07 17.74 4.22
N PRO A 231 13.56 18.02 5.42
CA PRO A 231 13.20 16.98 6.37
C PRO A 231 12.06 16.06 5.90
N LEU A 232 11.31 16.47 4.87
CA LEU A 232 10.22 15.67 4.30
C LEU A 232 10.68 14.33 3.76
N ILE A 233 11.92 14.24 3.25
CA ILE A 233 12.45 12.99 2.70
C ILE A 233 12.64 11.90 3.75
N ASN A 234 12.76 12.26 5.04
CA ASN A 234 12.95 11.29 6.12
C ASN A 234 11.67 10.47 6.42
N ASP A 235 10.51 10.98 6.07
CA ASP A 235 9.22 10.29 6.23
C ASP A 235 8.80 9.50 4.99
N LEU A 236 9.62 9.52 3.93
CA LEU A 236 9.34 8.86 2.66
C LEU A 236 10.29 7.68 2.42
N PRO A 237 9.80 6.56 1.88
CA PRO A 237 10.70 5.57 1.31
C PRO A 237 11.62 6.24 0.26
N PRO A 238 12.93 6.02 0.32
CA PRO A 238 13.87 6.66 -0.61
C PRO A 238 13.53 6.42 -2.09
N SER A 239 13.02 5.22 -2.42
CA SER A 239 12.58 4.90 -3.78
C SER A 239 11.48 5.83 -4.29
N ILE A 240 10.58 6.29 -3.44
CA ILE A 240 9.50 7.24 -3.83
C ILE A 240 10.10 8.60 -4.19
N VAL A 241 11.05 9.10 -3.40
CA VAL A 241 11.74 10.35 -3.69
C VAL A 241 12.53 10.25 -5.00
N LEU A 242 13.27 9.15 -5.18
CA LEU A 242 14.06 8.89 -6.39
C LEU A 242 13.16 8.78 -7.63
N HIS A 243 12.02 8.09 -7.56
CA HIS A 243 11.08 8.03 -8.67
C HIS A 243 10.47 9.40 -8.99
N HIS A 244 10.12 10.19 -7.97
CA HIS A 244 9.62 11.54 -8.21
C HIS A 244 10.67 12.45 -8.86
N LEU A 245 11.95 12.25 -8.60
CA LEU A 245 13.01 13.02 -9.25
C LEU A 245 13.10 12.76 -10.77
N TYR A 246 12.74 11.57 -11.26
CA TYR A 246 12.63 11.35 -12.71
C TYR A 246 11.61 12.26 -13.38
N THR A 247 10.53 12.66 -12.69
CA THR A 247 9.51 13.56 -13.26
C THR A 247 10.07 14.96 -13.57
N ARG A 248 11.18 15.32 -12.94
CA ARG A 248 11.86 16.61 -13.05
C ARG A 248 13.12 16.54 -13.93
N GLY A 249 13.50 15.35 -14.33
CA GLY A 249 14.66 15.12 -15.19
C GLY A 249 14.35 15.31 -16.67
N PRO A 250 15.39 15.43 -17.51
CA PRO A 250 15.22 15.47 -18.96
C PRO A 250 14.72 14.12 -19.49
N ASP A 251 14.19 14.10 -20.72
CA ASP A 251 13.60 12.87 -21.30
C ASP A 251 14.61 11.74 -21.47
N GLU A 252 15.89 12.08 -21.65
CA GLU A 252 16.98 11.12 -21.75
C GLU A 252 17.26 10.37 -20.45
N LEU A 253 16.82 10.91 -19.32
CA LEU A 253 16.89 10.25 -18.02
C LEU A 253 15.67 9.33 -17.84
N GLU A 254 15.78 8.13 -18.37
CA GLU A 254 14.73 7.10 -18.30
C GLU A 254 14.72 6.41 -16.94
N SER A 255 13.54 6.25 -16.37
CA SER A 255 13.35 5.44 -15.16
C SER A 255 13.53 3.94 -15.46
N PRO A 256 13.76 3.06 -14.44
CA PRO A 256 13.81 1.63 -14.65
C PRO A 256 12.54 1.07 -15.31
N MET A 257 11.38 1.67 -15.03
CA MET A 257 10.11 1.32 -15.68
C MET A 257 10.15 1.56 -17.19
N GLN A 258 10.60 2.77 -17.60
CA GLN A 258 10.69 3.17 -19.01
C GLN A 258 11.76 2.36 -19.76
N LYS A 259 12.97 2.24 -19.18
CA LYS A 259 14.09 1.48 -19.78
C LYS A 259 13.71 0.03 -20.06
N ASN A 260 12.98 -0.60 -19.15
CA ASN A 260 12.57 -2.00 -19.29
C ASN A 260 11.19 -2.16 -19.98
N ARG A 261 10.58 -1.08 -20.45
CA ARG A 261 9.26 -1.04 -21.11
C ARG A 261 8.18 -1.78 -20.30
N LEU A 262 8.23 -1.62 -18.98
CA LEU A 262 7.24 -2.22 -18.09
C LEU A 262 6.01 -1.34 -18.01
N SER A 263 4.83 -1.96 -17.95
CA SER A 263 3.61 -1.25 -17.55
C SER A 263 3.70 -0.84 -16.07
N PRO A 264 2.98 0.23 -15.64
CA PRO A 264 2.94 0.63 -14.23
C PRO A 264 2.59 -0.52 -13.29
N LYS A 265 1.66 -1.39 -13.70
CA LYS A 265 1.27 -2.58 -12.94
C LYS A 265 2.43 -3.58 -12.79
N GLN A 266 3.12 -3.89 -13.89
CA GLN A 266 4.27 -4.81 -13.87
C GLN A 266 5.40 -4.25 -13.01
N TYR A 267 5.66 -2.94 -13.13
CA TYR A 267 6.69 -2.29 -12.33
C TYR A 267 6.34 -2.27 -10.85
N SER A 268 5.07 -2.03 -10.50
CA SER A 268 4.61 -2.10 -9.11
C SER A 268 4.76 -3.50 -8.50
N LEU A 269 4.45 -4.56 -9.27
CA LEU A 269 4.67 -5.94 -8.83
C LEU A 269 6.16 -6.24 -8.60
N TRP A 270 7.03 -5.69 -9.43
CA TRP A 270 8.47 -5.79 -9.23
C TRP A 270 8.89 -5.07 -7.95
N LEU A 271 8.46 -3.82 -7.74
CA LEU A 271 8.77 -3.03 -6.54
C LEU A 271 8.30 -3.70 -5.24
N ASP A 272 7.16 -4.39 -5.26
CA ASP A 272 6.62 -5.08 -4.08
C ASP A 272 7.50 -6.21 -3.58
N ASN A 273 8.32 -6.78 -4.46
CA ASN A 273 9.22 -7.90 -4.16
C ASN A 273 10.68 -7.46 -3.96
N GLN A 274 10.96 -6.15 -3.98
CA GLN A 274 12.31 -5.61 -3.85
C GLN A 274 12.47 -4.83 -2.55
N ARG A 275 13.69 -4.90 -2.02
CA ARG A 275 14.12 -4.00 -0.94
C ARG A 275 14.65 -2.69 -1.54
N GLU A 276 14.71 -1.64 -0.74
CA GLU A 276 15.19 -0.32 -1.17
C GLU A 276 16.58 -0.37 -1.83
N ASP A 277 17.50 -1.19 -1.31
CA ASP A 277 18.85 -1.37 -1.89
C ASP A 277 18.82 -2.02 -3.29
N GLN A 278 17.87 -2.91 -3.55
CA GLN A 278 17.70 -3.53 -4.87
C GLN A 278 17.05 -2.55 -5.86
N ILE A 279 16.07 -1.78 -5.39
CA ILE A 279 15.45 -0.71 -6.20
C ILE A 279 16.52 0.31 -6.57
N TRP A 280 17.36 0.70 -5.62
CA TRP A 280 18.48 1.61 -5.87
C TRP A 280 19.45 1.08 -6.93
N LYS A 281 19.81 -0.20 -6.93
CA LYS A 281 20.64 -0.80 -7.96
C LYS A 281 20.04 -0.63 -9.35
N GLY A 282 18.72 -0.84 -9.49
CA GLY A 282 18.01 -0.60 -10.75
C GLY A 282 18.03 0.86 -11.19
N ILE A 283 17.81 1.78 -10.24
CA ILE A 283 17.88 3.23 -10.49
C ILE A 283 19.29 3.65 -10.86
N LYS A 284 20.30 3.19 -10.12
CA LYS A 284 21.70 3.51 -10.39
C LYS A 284 22.12 3.09 -11.80
N ALA A 285 21.69 1.94 -12.27
CA ALA A 285 21.98 1.48 -13.62
C ALA A 285 21.41 2.42 -14.70
N THR A 286 20.25 3.06 -14.47
CA THR A 286 19.72 4.07 -15.40
C THR A 286 20.44 5.41 -15.31
N LEU A 287 20.94 5.79 -14.13
CA LEU A 287 21.77 6.96 -13.94
C LEU A 287 23.14 6.81 -14.61
N ASP A 288 23.73 5.62 -14.51
CA ASP A 288 25.01 5.30 -15.18
C ASP A 288 24.84 5.38 -16.72
N ASP A 289 23.74 4.84 -17.27
CA ASP A 289 23.42 4.96 -18.70
C ASP A 289 23.24 6.43 -19.14
N TYR A 290 22.51 7.21 -18.34
CA TYR A 290 22.34 8.65 -18.59
C TYR A 290 23.69 9.36 -18.61
N ALA A 291 24.57 9.06 -17.66
CA ALA A 291 25.90 9.64 -17.59
C ALA A 291 26.75 9.29 -18.85
N VAL A 292 26.63 8.06 -19.35
CA VAL A 292 27.30 7.66 -20.62
C VAL A 292 26.73 8.44 -21.80
N LYS A 293 25.39 8.58 -21.90
CA LYS A 293 24.73 9.34 -22.98
C LYS A 293 25.20 10.80 -23.01
N ILE A 294 25.24 11.48 -21.87
CA ILE A 294 25.65 12.89 -21.76
C ILE A 294 27.14 13.05 -22.19
N ARG A 295 28.02 12.20 -21.65
CA ARG A 295 29.45 12.24 -21.99
C ARG A 295 29.72 11.97 -23.47
N SER A 296 28.98 11.04 -24.08
CA SER A 296 29.14 10.72 -25.51
C SER A 296 28.73 11.85 -26.44
N ARG A 297 27.85 12.76 -26.00
CA ARG A 297 27.46 13.99 -26.72
C ARG A 297 28.47 15.14 -26.55
N GLY A 298 29.42 15.01 -25.62
CA GLY A 298 30.35 16.04 -25.28
C GLY A 298 29.81 17.11 -24.33
N ASP A 299 28.62 16.89 -23.75
CA ASP A 299 28.05 17.80 -22.77
C ASP A 299 28.84 17.74 -21.46
N LYS A 300 29.06 18.92 -20.87
CA LYS A 300 29.85 19.07 -19.64
C LYS A 300 28.97 19.11 -18.38
N GLU A 301 27.70 19.40 -18.54
CA GLU A 301 26.76 19.59 -17.41
C GLU A 301 25.69 18.52 -17.39
N PHE A 302 25.50 17.98 -16.20
CA PHE A 302 24.39 17.05 -15.91
C PHE A 302 23.18 17.85 -15.44
N SER A 303 21.97 17.30 -15.66
CA SER A 303 20.76 17.82 -15.02
C SER A 303 20.94 17.90 -13.50
N PRO A 304 20.45 18.96 -12.84
CA PRO A 304 20.51 19.10 -11.37
C PRO A 304 19.93 17.92 -10.58
N VAL A 305 19.02 17.16 -11.20
CA VAL A 305 18.42 15.96 -10.64
C VAL A 305 19.44 14.83 -10.46
N TYR A 306 20.40 14.70 -11.39
CA TYR A 306 21.36 13.59 -11.39
C TYR A 306 22.24 13.52 -10.13
N PRO A 307 22.98 14.59 -9.71
CA PRO A 307 23.77 14.54 -8.49
C PRO A 307 22.91 14.35 -7.24
N LEU A 308 21.69 14.90 -7.21
CA LEU A 308 20.78 14.74 -6.10
C LEU A 308 20.33 13.29 -5.94
N MET A 309 19.99 12.60 -7.04
CA MET A 309 19.64 11.19 -7.01
C MET A 309 20.80 10.32 -6.54
N LEU A 310 22.03 10.62 -6.95
CA LEU A 310 23.22 9.92 -6.45
C LEU A 310 23.43 10.14 -4.95
N GLN A 311 23.22 11.36 -4.46
CA GLN A 311 23.32 11.69 -3.04
C GLN A 311 22.32 10.87 -2.20
N ILE A 312 21.02 10.89 -2.57
CA ILE A 312 19.97 10.16 -1.86
C ILE A 312 20.21 8.65 -1.92
N GLY A 313 20.58 8.13 -3.08
CA GLY A 313 20.75 6.68 -3.27
C GLY A 313 22.02 6.13 -2.63
N SER A 314 23.08 6.94 -2.46
CA SER A 314 24.33 6.49 -1.83
C SER A 314 24.15 6.18 -0.34
N SER A 315 23.21 6.86 0.34
CA SER A 315 22.89 6.56 1.75
C SER A 315 22.34 5.15 1.95
N LEU A 316 21.62 4.62 0.95
CA LEU A 316 21.05 3.25 1.00
C LEU A 316 22.11 2.13 0.93
N THR A 317 23.31 2.44 0.47
CA THR A 317 24.41 1.48 0.43
C THR A 317 25.23 1.49 1.70
N GLN A 318 25.19 2.56 2.49
CA GLN A 318 25.97 2.69 3.72
C GLN A 318 25.27 2.06 4.94
N GLU A 319 23.95 1.97 4.96
CA GLU A 319 23.19 1.35 6.05
C GLU A 319 23.31 -0.20 6.10
N ASN A 320 23.94 -0.82 5.09
CA ASN A 320 24.12 -2.28 4.99
C ASN A 320 25.57 -2.75 5.22
N LEU A 321 26.46 -1.88 5.71
CA LEU A 321 27.83 -2.19 6.14
C LEU A 321 27.96 -2.05 7.65
#